data_ff4615828a1fe4c177ef778d35ed8912
#
_entry.id   ff4615828a1fe4c177ef778d35ed8912
#
_cell.length_a   1.000
_cell.length_b   1.000
_cell.length_c   1.000
_cell.angle_alpha   90.00
_cell.angle_beta   90.00
_cell.angle_gamma   90.00
#
_symmetry.space_group_name_H-M   'P 1'
#
loop_
_entity.id
_entity.type
_entity.pdbx_description
1 polymer ?
#
loop_
_entity_poly.entity_id
_entity_poly.type
_entity_poly.pdbx_seq_one_letter_code
_entity_poly.pdbx_strand_id
1 'polypeptide(L)'
;MKTLKQLLFITAFALLSFTSVHKYYVSITQIEYVKEKQSLQIISRIFVDDFEKLIRKRYDSNITLNNNEDEVIIDQYVKKYLLEKIDISINGQPKAISFIGKKYDDDIMYCYLEIENIASIKSFEIKNKVLFDLFDDQKNIVRTNINDKNKTFVLIPEKDKGLLNF
;
A
#
# COMPACT_ATOMS: atom_id res chain seq x y z
N MET A 1 -36.15 41.40 -15.02
CA MET A 1 -35.77 40.27 -15.90
C MET A 1 -34.25 40.07 -16.10
N LYS A 2 -33.46 41.14 -16.28
CA LYS A 2 -31.98 41.01 -16.41
C LYS A 2 -31.30 40.47 -15.17
N THR A 3 -31.66 40.98 -13.98
CA THR A 3 -31.10 40.54 -12.69
C THR A 3 -31.41 39.08 -12.37
N LEU A 4 -32.62 38.61 -12.70
CA LEU A 4 -32.99 37.20 -12.50
C LEU A 4 -32.18 36.26 -13.42
N LYS A 5 -31.92 36.65 -14.66
CA LYS A 5 -31.07 35.88 -15.59
C LYS A 5 -29.62 35.85 -15.13
N GLN A 6 -29.10 36.95 -14.58
CA GLN A 6 -27.75 37.01 -14.01
C GLN A 6 -27.63 36.13 -12.77
N LEU A 7 -28.62 36.13 -11.89
CA LEU A 7 -28.65 35.28 -10.72
C LEU A 7 -28.68 33.80 -11.10
N LEU A 8 -29.51 33.43 -12.08
CA LEU A 8 -29.59 32.06 -12.61
C LEU A 8 -28.27 31.59 -13.23
N PHE A 9 -27.57 32.50 -13.93
CA PHE A 9 -26.26 32.17 -14.54
C PHE A 9 -25.16 31.93 -13.49
N ILE A 10 -25.14 32.77 -12.43
CA ILE A 10 -24.20 32.63 -11.30
C ILE A 10 -24.47 31.32 -10.52
N THR A 11 -25.74 30.98 -10.31
CA THR A 11 -26.13 29.74 -9.63
C THR A 11 -25.76 28.49 -10.47
N ALA A 12 -25.98 28.57 -11.78
CA ALA A 12 -25.59 27.49 -12.69
C ALA A 12 -24.05 27.28 -12.73
N PHE A 13 -23.28 28.37 -12.69
CA PHE A 13 -21.83 28.31 -12.67
C PHE A 13 -21.29 27.72 -11.35
N ALA A 14 -21.92 28.05 -10.22
CA ALA A 14 -21.56 27.45 -8.91
C ALA A 14 -21.88 25.94 -8.85
N LEU A 15 -22.92 25.47 -9.53
CA LEU A 15 -23.27 24.05 -9.61
C LEU A 15 -22.34 23.23 -10.51
N LEU A 16 -21.65 23.88 -11.48
CA LEU A 16 -20.64 23.22 -12.33
C LEU A 16 -19.26 23.08 -11.67
N SER A 17 -19.06 23.68 -10.48
CA SER A 17 -17.79 23.63 -9.75
C SER A 17 -17.60 22.34 -8.94
N PHE A 18 -18.47 21.34 -9.06
CA PHE A 18 -18.22 20.01 -8.53
C PHE A 18 -17.20 19.31 -9.43
N THR A 19 -15.93 19.67 -9.26
CA THR A 19 -14.83 18.88 -9.83
C THR A 19 -14.88 17.51 -9.17
N SER A 20 -14.92 16.46 -9.95
CA SER A 20 -14.69 15.10 -9.46
C SER A 20 -13.35 15.10 -8.72
N VAL A 21 -13.39 14.85 -7.42
CA VAL A 21 -12.16 14.60 -6.65
C VAL A 21 -11.53 13.36 -7.26
N HIS A 22 -10.45 13.50 -8.01
CA HIS A 22 -9.68 12.37 -8.49
C HIS A 22 -9.13 11.63 -7.26
N LYS A 23 -9.72 10.51 -6.97
CA LYS A 23 -9.25 9.62 -5.91
C LYS A 23 -7.95 8.96 -6.41
N TYR A 24 -6.83 9.33 -5.80
CA TYR A 24 -5.56 8.69 -6.08
C TYR A 24 -5.44 7.44 -5.20
N TYR A 25 -5.47 6.26 -5.83
CA TYR A 25 -5.21 5.02 -5.14
C TYR A 25 -3.71 4.78 -5.08
N VAL A 26 -3.13 4.90 -3.88
CA VAL A 26 -1.67 4.82 -3.67
C VAL A 26 -1.37 4.06 -2.38
N SER A 27 -0.39 3.16 -2.42
CA SER A 27 0.28 2.65 -1.23
C SER A 27 1.77 3.00 -1.27
N ILE A 28 2.40 3.07 -0.09
CA ILE A 28 3.84 3.31 0.03
C ILE A 28 4.45 2.19 0.85
N THR A 29 5.43 1.47 0.26
CA THR A 29 6.20 0.44 0.95
C THR A 29 7.65 0.91 1.08
N GLN A 30 8.13 1.06 2.31
CA GLN A 30 9.52 1.33 2.62
C GLN A 30 10.22 0.02 2.99
N ILE A 31 11.43 -0.17 2.46
CA ILE A 31 12.23 -1.37 2.65
C ILE A 31 13.65 -0.95 3.00
N GLU A 32 14.14 -1.41 4.14
CA GLU A 32 15.47 -1.11 4.63
C GLU A 32 16.22 -2.40 5.00
N TYR A 33 17.44 -2.53 4.51
CA TYR A 33 18.32 -3.62 4.92
C TYR A 33 19.17 -3.18 6.12
N VAL A 34 18.89 -3.75 7.27
CA VAL A 34 19.63 -3.52 8.53
C VAL A 34 20.70 -4.60 8.66
N LYS A 35 21.91 -4.27 8.21
CA LYS A 35 23.03 -5.22 8.11
C LYS A 35 23.41 -5.84 9.46
N GLU A 36 23.39 -5.04 10.51
CA GLU A 36 23.73 -5.47 11.89
C GLU A 36 22.74 -6.51 12.42
N LYS A 37 21.49 -6.45 11.98
CA LYS A 37 20.44 -7.41 12.32
C LYS A 37 20.30 -8.53 11.30
N GLN A 38 21.01 -8.45 10.18
CA GLN A 38 20.84 -9.34 9.05
C GLN A 38 19.37 -9.47 8.63
N SER A 39 18.64 -8.37 8.66
CA SER A 39 17.21 -8.35 8.37
C SER A 39 16.84 -7.29 7.35
N LEU A 40 15.79 -7.58 6.56
CA LEU A 40 15.14 -6.65 5.67
C LEU A 40 13.84 -6.21 6.33
N GLN A 41 13.79 -4.96 6.80
CA GLN A 41 12.63 -4.38 7.46
C GLN A 41 11.73 -3.71 6.44
N ILE A 42 10.42 -3.94 6.55
CA ILE A 42 9.44 -3.50 5.57
C ILE A 42 8.29 -2.82 6.31
N ILE A 43 7.94 -1.61 5.85
CA ILE A 43 6.77 -0.87 6.34
C ILE A 43 5.87 -0.57 5.14
N SER A 44 4.69 -1.15 5.10
CA SER A 44 3.67 -0.85 4.09
C SER A 44 2.62 0.09 4.67
N ARG A 45 2.38 1.23 4.00
CA ARG A 45 1.39 2.25 4.36
C ARG A 45 0.25 2.20 3.36
N ILE A 46 -0.95 1.99 3.86
CA ILE A 46 -2.16 1.80 3.06
C ILE A 46 -3.26 2.64 3.68
N PHE A 47 -4.08 3.30 2.87
CA PHE A 47 -5.24 4.01 3.37
C PHE A 47 -6.24 3.04 4.01
N VAL A 48 -6.71 3.40 5.21
CA VAL A 48 -7.62 2.56 6.01
C VAL A 48 -8.91 2.28 5.23
N ASP A 49 -9.52 3.30 4.60
CA ASP A 49 -10.78 3.17 3.88
C ASP A 49 -10.66 2.29 2.62
N ASP A 50 -9.51 2.32 1.94
CA ASP A 50 -9.28 1.48 0.77
C ASP A 50 -9.04 0.02 1.15
N PHE A 51 -8.29 -0.21 2.24
CA PHE A 51 -8.07 -1.56 2.74
C PHE A 51 -9.33 -2.17 3.39
N GLU A 52 -10.14 -1.36 4.07
CA GLU A 52 -11.44 -1.79 4.59
C GLU A 52 -12.37 -2.27 3.47
N LYS A 53 -12.46 -1.51 2.37
CA LYS A 53 -13.22 -1.93 1.18
C LYS A 53 -12.74 -3.27 0.63
N LEU A 54 -11.42 -3.48 0.61
CA LEU A 54 -10.82 -4.74 0.19
C LEU A 54 -11.25 -5.88 1.10
N ILE A 55 -11.09 -5.73 2.42
CA ILE A 55 -11.44 -6.77 3.40
C ILE A 55 -12.92 -7.11 3.31
N ARG A 56 -13.78 -6.09 3.23
CA ARG A 56 -15.23 -6.29 3.07
C ARG A 56 -15.59 -7.03 1.80
N LYS A 57 -14.90 -6.78 0.71
CA LYS A 57 -15.14 -7.46 -0.57
C LYS A 57 -14.64 -8.90 -0.58
N ARG A 58 -13.52 -9.20 0.11
CA ARG A 58 -12.85 -10.51 0.00
C ARG A 58 -13.14 -11.47 1.13
N TYR A 59 -13.33 -10.97 2.34
CA TYR A 59 -13.32 -11.80 3.55
C TYR A 59 -14.58 -11.64 4.39
N ASP A 60 -14.90 -10.42 4.84
CA ASP A 60 -16.02 -10.16 5.74
C ASP A 60 -16.65 -8.79 5.48
N SER A 61 -17.90 -8.79 5.01
CA SER A 61 -18.63 -7.57 4.64
C SER A 61 -18.94 -6.64 5.82
N ASN A 62 -18.86 -7.12 7.05
CA ASN A 62 -19.24 -6.37 8.26
C ASN A 62 -18.03 -5.77 8.97
N ILE A 63 -16.81 -6.13 8.57
CA ILE A 63 -15.59 -5.66 9.26
C ILE A 63 -15.45 -4.13 9.18
N THR A 64 -15.01 -3.54 10.28
CA THR A 64 -14.59 -2.13 10.35
C THR A 64 -13.18 -2.07 10.87
N LEU A 65 -12.27 -1.47 10.09
CA LEU A 65 -10.89 -1.28 10.50
C LEU A 65 -10.80 -0.12 11.52
N ASN A 66 -9.70 -0.11 12.28
CA ASN A 66 -9.47 0.87 13.34
C ASN A 66 -10.57 0.85 14.42
N ASN A 67 -11.19 -0.32 14.61
CA ASN A 67 -12.14 -0.61 15.68
C ASN A 67 -11.53 -1.70 16.58
N ASN A 68 -11.48 -1.49 17.87
CA ASN A 68 -10.80 -2.36 18.84
C ASN A 68 -11.51 -3.72 19.04
N GLU A 69 -12.71 -3.92 18.47
CA GLU A 69 -13.52 -5.12 18.75
C GLU A 69 -13.02 -6.37 18.02
N ASP A 70 -12.39 -6.23 16.83
CA ASP A 70 -12.04 -7.36 15.95
C ASP A 70 -10.54 -7.44 15.63
N GLU A 71 -9.67 -6.90 16.47
CA GLU A 71 -8.22 -6.76 16.21
C GLU A 71 -7.55 -8.06 15.76
N VAL A 72 -7.84 -9.19 16.41
CA VAL A 72 -7.23 -10.49 16.10
C VAL A 72 -7.61 -10.97 14.70
N ILE A 73 -8.89 -10.85 14.34
CA ILE A 73 -9.36 -11.30 13.03
C ILE A 73 -8.90 -10.36 11.92
N ILE A 74 -8.83 -9.06 12.21
CA ILE A 74 -8.28 -8.06 11.30
C ILE A 74 -6.80 -8.36 11.01
N ASP A 75 -6.00 -8.68 12.04
CA ASP A 75 -4.59 -9.05 11.86
C ASP A 75 -4.43 -10.30 10.97
N GLN A 76 -5.31 -11.29 11.12
CA GLN A 76 -5.30 -12.47 10.26
C GLN A 76 -5.59 -12.11 8.79
N TYR A 77 -6.57 -11.26 8.52
CA TYR A 77 -6.89 -10.82 7.16
C TYR A 77 -5.77 -9.97 6.56
N VAL A 78 -5.24 -9.01 7.32
CA VAL A 78 -4.11 -8.16 6.90
C VAL A 78 -2.91 -9.02 6.56
N LYS A 79 -2.49 -9.91 7.48
CA LYS A 79 -1.39 -10.84 7.29
C LYS A 79 -1.59 -11.69 6.04
N LYS A 80 -2.74 -12.36 5.94
CA LYS A 80 -3.05 -13.24 4.80
C LYS A 80 -2.96 -12.49 3.49
N TYR A 81 -3.56 -11.31 3.41
CA TYR A 81 -3.59 -10.51 2.20
C TYR A 81 -2.20 -10.02 1.80
N LEU A 82 -1.44 -9.42 2.72
CA LEU A 82 -0.13 -8.87 2.41
C LEU A 82 0.85 -9.96 1.97
N LEU A 83 0.85 -11.12 2.63
CA LEU A 83 1.70 -12.24 2.26
C LEU A 83 1.30 -12.90 0.93
N GLU A 84 0.06 -12.70 0.45
CA GLU A 84 -0.39 -13.10 -0.89
C GLU A 84 0.03 -12.08 -1.98
N LYS A 85 0.14 -10.79 -1.63
CA LYS A 85 0.32 -9.70 -2.60
C LYS A 85 1.73 -9.16 -2.70
N ILE A 86 2.59 -9.47 -1.74
CA ILE A 86 3.99 -9.03 -1.72
C ILE A 86 4.89 -10.25 -1.80
N ASP A 87 5.66 -10.35 -2.88
CA ASP A 87 6.73 -11.35 -3.03
C ASP A 87 8.08 -10.64 -3.05
N ILE A 88 9.06 -11.18 -2.33
CA ILE A 88 10.43 -10.69 -2.33
C ILE A 88 11.40 -11.83 -2.59
N SER A 89 12.33 -11.60 -3.53
CA SER A 89 13.46 -12.50 -3.79
C SER A 89 14.77 -11.78 -3.51
N ILE A 90 15.68 -12.46 -2.84
CA ILE A 90 17.02 -11.97 -2.53
C ILE A 90 18.03 -12.96 -3.13
N ASN A 91 18.97 -12.46 -3.93
CA ASN A 91 19.98 -13.27 -4.64
C ASN A 91 19.33 -14.37 -5.49
N GLY A 92 18.19 -14.05 -6.14
CA GLY A 92 17.44 -14.98 -6.98
C GLY A 92 16.62 -16.03 -6.22
N GLN A 93 16.60 -15.98 -4.87
CA GLN A 93 15.85 -16.92 -4.04
C GLN A 93 14.63 -16.24 -3.40
N PRO A 94 13.41 -16.77 -3.55
CA PRO A 94 12.24 -16.30 -2.83
C PRO A 94 12.46 -16.36 -1.32
N LYS A 95 11.96 -15.36 -0.60
CA LYS A 95 12.09 -15.27 0.85
C LYS A 95 10.74 -15.25 1.52
N ALA A 96 10.62 -15.97 2.62
CA ALA A 96 9.45 -15.91 3.47
C ALA A 96 9.40 -14.56 4.21
N ILE A 97 8.26 -13.91 4.15
CA ILE A 97 8.00 -12.64 4.82
C ILE A 97 7.25 -12.93 6.13
N SER A 98 7.69 -12.38 7.23
CA SER A 98 7.01 -12.42 8.52
C SER A 98 6.19 -11.14 8.70
N PHE A 99 4.89 -11.28 9.01
CA PHE A 99 4.06 -10.17 9.45
C PHE A 99 4.26 -9.96 10.96
N ILE A 100 4.69 -8.77 11.35
CA ILE A 100 5.02 -8.41 12.74
C ILE A 100 3.81 -7.79 13.43
N GLY A 101 3.02 -7.01 12.70
CA GLY A 101 1.85 -6.33 13.24
C GLY A 101 1.43 -5.14 12.40
N LYS A 102 0.43 -4.40 12.91
CA LYS A 102 -0.04 -3.16 12.30
C LYS A 102 -0.23 -2.05 13.33
N LYS A 103 -0.30 -0.82 12.87
CA LYS A 103 -0.69 0.36 13.66
C LYS A 103 -1.50 1.28 12.78
N TYR A 104 -2.50 1.93 13.35
CA TYR A 104 -3.24 3.02 12.69
C TYR A 104 -2.68 4.37 13.15
N ASP A 105 -2.60 5.31 12.20
CA ASP A 105 -2.21 6.69 12.43
C ASP A 105 -3.05 7.55 11.47
N ASP A 106 -4.04 8.22 11.99
CA ASP A 106 -5.12 8.88 11.25
C ASP A 106 -5.79 7.94 10.23
N ASP A 107 -5.73 8.26 8.96
CA ASP A 107 -6.31 7.53 7.84
C ASP A 107 -5.36 6.48 7.22
N ILE A 108 -4.19 6.27 7.82
CA ILE A 108 -3.16 5.35 7.33
C ILE A 108 -3.00 4.14 8.26
N MET A 109 -3.02 2.96 7.67
CA MET A 109 -2.60 1.71 8.31
C MET A 109 -1.14 1.43 7.97
N TYR A 110 -0.30 1.35 8.98
CA TYR A 110 1.11 0.95 8.90
C TYR A 110 1.19 -0.55 9.18
N CYS A 111 1.66 -1.32 8.22
CA CYS A 111 1.88 -2.75 8.35
C CYS A 111 3.39 -3.01 8.41
N TYR A 112 3.84 -3.71 9.45
CA TYR A 112 5.23 -4.04 9.69
C TYR A 112 5.49 -5.49 9.30
N LEU A 113 6.48 -5.68 8.42
CA LEU A 113 6.90 -7.00 7.95
C LEU A 113 8.43 -7.09 8.01
N GLU A 114 8.95 -8.30 8.07
CA GLU A 114 10.39 -8.54 8.15
C GLU A 114 10.79 -9.82 7.43
N ILE A 115 12.02 -9.82 6.90
CA ILE A 115 12.71 -11.03 6.42
C ILE A 115 14.02 -11.12 7.18
N GLU A 116 14.17 -12.18 7.94
CA GLU A 116 15.35 -12.43 8.77
C GLU A 116 16.41 -13.31 8.07
N ASN A 117 17.58 -13.39 8.66
CA ASN A 117 18.69 -14.26 8.25
C ASN A 117 19.21 -13.92 6.84
N ILE A 118 19.34 -12.63 6.54
CA ILE A 118 19.89 -12.11 5.31
C ILE A 118 21.35 -11.68 5.52
N ALA A 119 22.30 -12.55 5.22
CA ALA A 119 23.73 -12.26 5.40
C ALA A 119 24.25 -11.20 4.41
N SER A 120 23.77 -11.21 3.17
CA SER A 120 24.17 -10.23 2.15
C SER A 120 23.15 -10.17 1.01
N ILE A 121 23.08 -9.00 0.35
CA ILE A 121 22.19 -8.77 -0.79
C ILE A 121 23.02 -8.36 -2.00
N LYS A 122 23.07 -9.22 -3.03
CA LYS A 122 23.69 -8.95 -4.34
C LYS A 122 22.61 -8.56 -5.37
N SER A 123 21.42 -9.12 -5.23
CA SER A 123 20.25 -8.75 -6.02
C SER A 123 19.00 -8.77 -5.15
N PHE A 124 18.08 -7.89 -5.45
CA PHE A 124 16.79 -7.73 -4.77
C PHE A 124 15.69 -7.58 -5.82
N GLU A 125 14.66 -8.41 -5.74
CA GLU A 125 13.46 -8.29 -6.55
C GLU A 125 12.24 -8.19 -5.62
N ILE A 126 11.31 -7.30 -5.93
CA ILE A 126 10.01 -7.20 -5.29
C ILE A 126 8.90 -7.25 -6.33
N LYS A 127 7.85 -8.02 -6.05
CA LYS A 127 6.51 -7.83 -6.61
C LYS A 127 5.62 -7.25 -5.54
N ASN A 128 4.83 -6.24 -5.88
CA ASN A 128 3.85 -5.66 -4.97
C ASN A 128 2.55 -5.39 -5.71
N LYS A 129 1.55 -6.23 -5.45
CA LYS A 129 0.22 -6.21 -6.05
C LYS A 129 -0.87 -5.75 -5.09
N VAL A 130 -0.49 -5.06 -4.01
CA VAL A 130 -1.43 -4.56 -3.01
C VAL A 130 -2.48 -3.68 -3.68
N LEU A 131 -3.75 -3.98 -3.45
CA LEU A 131 -4.94 -3.30 -3.97
C LEU A 131 -5.13 -3.32 -5.51
N PHE A 132 -4.29 -4.01 -6.29
CA PHE A 132 -4.48 -4.16 -7.74
C PHE A 132 -5.75 -4.95 -8.11
N ASP A 133 -6.27 -5.77 -7.20
CA ASP A 133 -7.50 -6.53 -7.37
C ASP A 133 -8.76 -5.74 -6.98
N LEU A 134 -8.60 -4.50 -6.53
CA LEU A 134 -9.71 -3.62 -6.16
C LEU A 134 -9.77 -2.36 -7.02
N PHE A 135 -8.59 -1.79 -7.40
CA PHE A 135 -8.47 -0.53 -8.12
C PHE A 135 -7.55 -0.70 -9.33
N ASP A 136 -8.07 -0.43 -10.52
CA ASP A 136 -7.32 -0.58 -11.80
C ASP A 136 -6.22 0.48 -11.95
N ASP A 137 -6.37 1.64 -11.30
CA ASP A 137 -5.41 2.76 -11.33
C ASP A 137 -4.53 2.84 -10.07
N GLN A 138 -4.49 1.76 -9.26
CA GLN A 138 -3.62 1.66 -8.08
C GLN A 138 -2.14 1.83 -8.44
N LYS A 139 -1.43 2.61 -7.63
CA LYS A 139 0.03 2.77 -7.70
C LYS A 139 0.68 2.36 -6.38
N ASN A 140 1.61 1.42 -6.45
CA ASN A 140 2.39 1.00 -5.29
C ASN A 140 3.79 1.61 -5.39
N ILE A 141 4.09 2.59 -4.53
CA ILE A 141 5.40 3.24 -4.46
C ILE A 141 6.27 2.44 -3.51
N VAL A 142 7.32 1.82 -4.03
CA VAL A 142 8.29 1.06 -3.24
C VAL A 142 9.58 1.87 -3.14
N ARG A 143 9.97 2.23 -1.92
CA ARG A 143 11.23 2.93 -1.60
C ARG A 143 12.16 1.96 -0.90
N THR A 144 13.34 1.74 -1.45
CA THR A 144 14.33 0.83 -0.87
C THR A 144 15.57 1.60 -0.44
N ASN A 145 16.13 1.21 0.70
CA ASN A 145 17.49 1.54 1.15
C ASN A 145 18.23 0.22 1.42
N ILE A 146 19.06 -0.20 0.47
CA ILE A 146 19.76 -1.48 0.53
C ILE A 146 21.22 -1.23 0.14
N ASN A 147 22.16 -1.63 0.99
CA ASN A 147 23.60 -1.42 0.79
C ASN A 147 23.93 0.05 0.48
N ASP A 148 23.36 1.00 1.25
CA ASP A 148 23.51 2.46 1.09
C ASP A 148 23.02 3.00 -0.27
N LYS A 149 22.26 2.20 -1.03
CA LYS A 149 21.64 2.62 -2.28
C LYS A 149 20.14 2.83 -2.10
N ASN A 150 19.70 4.05 -2.36
CA ASN A 150 18.29 4.41 -2.38
C ASN A 150 17.71 4.26 -3.78
N LYS A 151 16.58 3.56 -3.89
CA LYS A 151 15.83 3.44 -5.14
C LYS A 151 14.33 3.54 -4.87
N THR A 152 13.61 4.16 -5.79
CA THR A 152 12.15 4.20 -5.78
C THR A 152 11.61 3.53 -7.05
N PHE A 153 10.63 2.64 -6.87
CA PHE A 153 9.83 2.07 -7.94
C PHE A 153 8.41 2.59 -7.83
N VAL A 154 7.76 2.82 -8.95
CA VAL A 154 6.31 3.00 -9.04
C VAL A 154 5.77 1.78 -9.78
N LEU A 155 5.09 0.92 -9.04
CA LEU A 155 4.51 -0.32 -9.55
C LEU A 155 3.03 -0.10 -9.84
N ILE A 156 2.60 -0.61 -10.98
CA ILE A 156 1.21 -0.55 -11.48
C ILE A 156 0.81 -1.95 -11.95
N PRO A 157 -0.48 -2.23 -12.22
CA PRO A 157 -0.91 -3.57 -12.61
C PRO A 157 -0.13 -4.18 -13.78
N GLU A 158 0.25 -3.38 -14.80
CA GLU A 158 1.01 -3.82 -15.97
C GLU A 158 2.52 -3.98 -15.69
N LYS A 159 3.01 -3.37 -14.61
CA LYS A 159 4.43 -3.39 -14.21
C LYS A 159 4.55 -3.53 -12.69
N ASP A 160 4.30 -4.73 -12.19
CA ASP A 160 4.19 -5.08 -10.76
C ASP A 160 5.51 -5.39 -10.06
N LYS A 161 6.65 -5.27 -10.78
CA LYS A 161 7.98 -5.67 -10.31
C LYS A 161 9.01 -4.55 -10.26
N GLY A 162 9.87 -4.59 -9.25
CA GLY A 162 11.10 -3.81 -9.14
C GLY A 162 12.30 -4.71 -8.95
N LEU A 163 13.42 -4.42 -9.64
CA LEU A 163 14.67 -5.19 -9.57
C LEU A 163 15.86 -4.25 -9.30
N LEU A 164 16.75 -4.67 -8.39
CA LEU A 164 18.03 -4.03 -8.11
C LEU A 164 19.15 -5.06 -8.16
N ASN A 165 20.29 -4.67 -8.75
CA ASN A 165 21.56 -5.38 -8.67
C ASN A 165 22.60 -4.46 -8.02
N PHE A 166 23.48 -5.04 -7.19
CA PHE A 166 24.47 -4.32 -6.39
C PHE A 166 25.89 -4.72 -6.77
#